data_96790638e986f0c4ba9e1faa1896cbb3
#
_entry.id   96790638e986f0c4ba9e1faa1896cbb3
#
_cell.length_a   1.000
_cell.length_b   1.000
_cell.length_c   1.000
_cell.angle_alpha   90.00
_cell.angle_beta   90.00
_cell.angle_gamma   90.00
#
_symmetry.space_group_name_H-M   'P 1'
#
loop_
_entity.id
_entity.type
_entity.pdbx_description
1 polymer ?
#
loop_
_entity_poly.entity_id
_entity_poly.type
_entity_poly.pdbx_seq_one_letter_code
_entity_poly.pdbx_strand_id
1 'polypeptide(L)'
;MSTRISSQPSTASTVRTSRANEVSVSKESRFSNDFQQWLHENGYGKYDFAKGNVPAFGGKSTPGEKVTQEPVIFIHGNSDSAAGWKNSIESFAKQGYKPSEMYAMTWGPANPMKASQQHHSEKNLEEVRAFIQAVKEYTGAEKVDVIGHSMGVTLARKAIQGGDGFDPYTRKNFDLGKPLTNNVDTFVGIAGANRGLASALFTGDLVPTTNRTSGLHPSSTFLKDINAVNHDEGAHVYSIWSNVDELVGVGLAGGTSPIPGQDGQKVYGTFPFGHMGLKNLTAETQLAMIREHQVR
;
A
#
# COMPACT_ATOMS: atom_id res chain seq x y z
N MET A 1 78.07 2.40 -28.14
CA MET A 1 76.75 2.00 -28.69
C MET A 1 75.81 1.79 -27.52
N SER A 2 74.93 2.75 -27.29
CA SER A 2 73.97 2.71 -26.13
C SER A 2 72.60 2.58 -26.71
N THR A 3 71.96 1.46 -26.42
CA THR A 3 70.58 1.12 -26.85
C THR A 3 69.61 1.64 -25.79
N ARG A 4 68.78 2.62 -26.13
CA ARG A 4 67.65 3.09 -25.33
C ARG A 4 66.49 2.13 -25.53
N ILE A 5 66.00 1.59 -24.42
CA ILE A 5 64.74 0.86 -24.35
C ILE A 5 63.62 1.87 -24.03
N SER A 6 62.70 2.04 -24.96
CA SER A 6 61.50 2.84 -24.83
C SER A 6 60.43 2.04 -24.06
N SER A 7 60.03 2.49 -22.90
CA SER A 7 58.87 1.97 -22.16
C SER A 7 57.61 2.76 -22.54
N GLN A 8 56.66 2.10 -23.17
CA GLN A 8 55.31 2.65 -23.36
C GLN A 8 54.50 2.56 -22.06
N PRO A 9 53.69 3.57 -21.74
CA PRO A 9 52.76 3.50 -20.59
C PRO A 9 51.51 2.69 -20.96
N SER A 10 51.25 1.68 -20.17
CA SER A 10 50.00 0.90 -20.18
C SER A 10 48.84 1.78 -19.75
N THR A 11 47.90 2.05 -20.68
CA THR A 11 46.64 2.67 -20.38
C THR A 11 45.73 1.65 -19.69
N ALA A 12 45.64 1.70 -18.36
CA ALA A 12 44.63 1.01 -17.61
C ALA A 12 43.24 1.62 -17.91
N SER A 13 42.48 0.90 -18.72
CA SER A 13 41.05 1.21 -18.93
C SER A 13 40.29 0.97 -17.64
N THR A 14 39.98 2.03 -16.93
CA THR A 14 39.02 1.99 -15.80
C THR A 14 37.64 1.70 -16.36
N VAL A 15 37.22 0.45 -16.28
CA VAL A 15 35.82 0.07 -16.48
C VAL A 15 34.99 0.77 -15.39
N ARG A 16 34.36 1.89 -15.73
CA ARG A 16 33.28 2.47 -14.93
C ARG A 16 32.10 1.50 -15.04
N THR A 17 31.98 0.62 -14.06
CA THR A 17 30.71 -0.05 -13.80
C THR A 17 29.67 1.03 -13.49
N SER A 18 28.75 1.27 -14.42
CA SER A 18 27.58 2.07 -14.19
C SER A 18 26.85 1.46 -12.99
N ARG A 19 26.84 2.14 -11.85
CA ARG A 19 25.93 1.82 -10.76
C ARG A 19 24.53 1.91 -11.38
N ALA A 20 23.85 0.78 -11.51
CA ALA A 20 22.42 0.78 -11.77
C ALA A 20 21.80 1.69 -10.69
N ASN A 21 20.97 2.67 -11.13
CA ASN A 21 20.31 3.56 -10.21
C ASN A 21 19.52 2.71 -9.20
N GLU A 22 19.96 2.71 -7.97
CA GLU A 22 19.35 1.93 -6.91
C GLU A 22 17.95 2.51 -6.65
N VAL A 23 16.93 1.70 -6.89
CA VAL A 23 15.53 2.11 -6.65
C VAL A 23 15.34 2.25 -5.15
N SER A 24 14.93 3.43 -4.70
CA SER A 24 14.64 3.71 -3.29
C SER A 24 13.52 4.73 -3.19
N VAL A 25 12.79 4.69 -2.08
CA VAL A 25 11.78 5.68 -1.74
C VAL A 25 12.16 6.41 -0.45
N SER A 26 11.95 7.71 -0.42
CA SER A 26 12.26 8.59 0.70
C SER A 26 11.11 9.58 0.96
N LYS A 27 11.29 10.46 1.94
CA LYS A 27 10.34 11.56 2.19
C LYS A 27 10.28 12.57 1.05
N GLU A 28 11.30 12.67 0.25
CA GLU A 28 11.43 13.55 -0.92
C GLU A 28 10.90 12.91 -2.21
N SER A 29 10.61 11.61 -2.19
CA SER A 29 10.11 10.89 -3.38
C SER A 29 8.76 11.45 -3.83
N ARG A 30 8.61 11.51 -5.15
CA ARG A 30 7.38 11.94 -5.83
C ARG A 30 7.06 10.95 -6.96
N PHE A 31 5.85 11.00 -7.48
CA PHE A 31 5.53 10.33 -8.74
C PHE A 31 6.43 10.85 -9.85
N SER A 32 6.69 10.03 -10.87
CA SER A 32 7.36 10.48 -12.07
C SER A 32 6.59 11.64 -12.74
N ASN A 33 7.29 12.51 -13.45
CA ASN A 33 6.64 13.60 -14.18
C ASN A 33 5.62 13.07 -15.21
N ASP A 34 5.93 11.94 -15.83
CA ASP A 34 5.05 11.26 -16.79
C ASP A 34 3.72 10.86 -16.12
N PHE A 35 3.76 10.24 -14.95
CA PHE A 35 2.53 9.87 -14.25
C PHE A 35 1.76 11.09 -13.72
N GLN A 36 2.45 12.10 -13.21
CA GLN A 36 1.79 13.33 -12.75
C GLN A 36 1.06 14.04 -13.90
N GLN A 37 1.68 14.16 -15.06
CA GLN A 37 1.07 14.74 -16.25
C GLN A 37 -0.13 13.90 -16.69
N TRP A 38 0.00 12.59 -16.76
CA TRP A 38 -1.07 11.70 -17.13
C TRP A 38 -2.28 11.80 -16.17
N LEU A 39 -2.06 11.86 -14.86
CA LEU A 39 -3.12 12.06 -13.86
C LEU A 39 -3.92 13.35 -14.13
N HIS A 40 -3.22 14.43 -14.45
CA HIS A 40 -3.87 15.71 -14.77
C HIS A 40 -4.70 15.62 -16.05
N GLU A 41 -4.18 15.02 -17.10
CA GLU A 41 -4.83 14.94 -18.42
C GLU A 41 -6.02 13.96 -18.46
N ASN A 42 -6.04 12.97 -17.57
CA ASN A 42 -7.05 11.89 -17.55
C ASN A 42 -8.10 12.04 -16.42
N GLY A 43 -8.26 13.25 -15.88
CA GLY A 43 -9.35 13.56 -14.95
C GLY A 43 -9.07 13.22 -13.48
N TYR A 44 -7.84 12.78 -13.16
CA TYR A 44 -7.42 12.50 -11.80
C TYR A 44 -6.79 13.69 -11.08
N GLY A 45 -6.60 14.82 -11.77
CA GLY A 45 -5.99 16.03 -11.21
C GLY A 45 -6.77 16.66 -10.04
N LYS A 46 -8.04 16.30 -9.86
CA LYS A 46 -8.84 16.69 -8.69
C LYS A 46 -8.46 16.00 -7.39
N TYR A 47 -7.79 14.86 -7.47
CA TYR A 47 -7.30 14.11 -6.31
C TYR A 47 -5.87 14.51 -6.00
N ASP A 48 -5.59 14.72 -4.72
CA ASP A 48 -4.24 15.03 -4.26
C ASP A 48 -3.59 13.77 -3.68
N PHE A 49 -3.19 12.86 -4.54
CA PHE A 49 -2.56 11.59 -4.17
C PHE A 49 -1.19 11.76 -3.50
N ALA A 50 -0.55 12.89 -3.67
CA ALA A 50 0.73 13.22 -3.07
C ALA A 50 0.65 14.36 -2.04
N LYS A 51 -0.53 14.98 -1.86
CA LYS A 51 -0.81 16.06 -0.88
C LYS A 51 0.32 17.10 -0.74
N GLY A 52 0.66 17.75 -1.84
CA GLY A 52 1.69 18.78 -1.87
C GLY A 52 3.09 18.19 -1.67
N ASN A 53 3.68 18.39 -0.49
CA ASN A 53 5.06 17.96 -0.22
C ASN A 53 5.18 16.57 0.47
N VAL A 54 4.09 15.82 0.63
CA VAL A 54 4.20 14.48 1.22
C VAL A 54 4.71 13.46 0.20
N PRO A 55 5.33 12.37 0.66
CA PRO A 55 5.88 11.36 -0.24
C PRO A 55 4.84 10.71 -1.15
N ALA A 56 5.28 10.39 -2.36
CA ALA A 56 4.60 9.52 -3.30
C ALA A 56 5.65 8.75 -4.11
N PHE A 57 5.32 7.63 -4.71
CA PHE A 57 6.25 6.83 -5.48
C PHE A 57 5.53 6.13 -6.63
N GLY A 58 6.20 6.05 -7.78
CA GLY A 58 5.74 5.29 -8.94
C GLY A 58 5.66 6.13 -10.21
N GLY A 59 5.57 5.42 -11.33
CA GLY A 59 5.42 5.99 -12.66
C GLY A 59 6.60 5.68 -13.59
N LYS A 60 6.34 5.79 -14.90
CA LYS A 60 7.32 5.56 -15.95
C LYS A 60 8.43 6.60 -15.92
N SER A 61 9.66 6.17 -16.21
CA SER A 61 10.81 7.06 -16.34
C SER A 61 10.78 7.83 -17.67
N THR A 62 10.19 7.22 -18.68
CA THR A 62 10.00 7.81 -20.02
C THR A 62 8.62 7.44 -20.58
N PRO A 63 8.00 8.28 -21.46
CA PRO A 63 6.66 8.06 -22.03
C PRO A 63 6.67 6.77 -22.79
N GLY A 64 7.12 5.94 -23.07
CA GLY A 64 7.10 4.67 -23.85
C GLY A 64 7.58 3.47 -23.05
N GLU A 65 7.91 3.66 -21.79
CA GLU A 65 8.37 2.57 -20.94
C GLU A 65 7.28 1.50 -20.81
N LYS A 66 7.67 0.25 -21.10
CA LYS A 66 6.74 -0.89 -21.00
C LYS A 66 6.68 -1.41 -19.58
N VAL A 67 5.47 -1.53 -19.08
CA VAL A 67 5.13 -2.29 -17.88
C VAL A 67 5.15 -3.77 -18.25
N THR A 68 5.91 -4.57 -17.54
CA THR A 68 6.14 -5.99 -17.84
C THR A 68 5.66 -6.92 -16.73
N GLN A 69 5.51 -6.38 -15.54
CA GLN A 69 4.93 -7.08 -14.39
C GLN A 69 3.61 -6.41 -14.00
N GLU A 70 2.72 -7.15 -13.36
CA GLU A 70 1.50 -6.61 -12.81
C GLU A 70 1.84 -5.51 -11.80
N PRO A 71 1.19 -4.32 -11.90
CA PRO A 71 1.52 -3.20 -11.03
C PRO A 71 1.08 -3.44 -9.59
N VAL A 72 1.95 -3.12 -8.64
CA VAL A 72 1.68 -3.24 -7.21
C VAL A 72 1.38 -1.87 -6.61
N ILE A 73 0.28 -1.77 -5.89
CA ILE A 73 -0.18 -0.57 -5.20
C ILE A 73 -0.05 -0.76 -3.69
N PHE A 74 0.66 0.14 -3.04
CA PHE A 74 0.90 0.11 -1.60
C PHE A 74 0.07 1.18 -0.88
N ILE A 75 -0.79 0.75 0.06
CA ILE A 75 -1.66 1.63 0.87
C ILE A 75 -1.20 1.59 2.32
N HIS A 76 -0.62 2.69 2.79
CA HIS A 76 -0.06 2.80 4.13
C HIS A 76 -1.12 2.85 5.24
N GLY A 77 -0.70 2.64 6.49
CA GLY A 77 -1.55 2.73 7.67
C GLY A 77 -1.79 4.17 8.16
N ASN A 78 -2.59 4.30 9.20
CA ASN A 78 -2.88 5.60 9.80
C ASN A 78 -1.59 6.35 10.17
N SER A 79 -1.50 7.62 9.78
CA SER A 79 -0.39 8.54 10.07
C SER A 79 0.96 8.22 9.42
N ASP A 80 1.06 7.16 8.64
CA ASP A 80 2.23 6.83 7.83
C ASP A 80 2.15 7.56 6.46
N SER A 81 2.98 7.18 5.51
CA SER A 81 3.05 7.77 4.18
C SER A 81 3.58 6.75 3.16
N ALA A 82 3.62 7.13 1.89
CA ALA A 82 4.25 6.33 0.84
C ALA A 82 5.71 5.94 1.17
N ALA A 83 6.46 6.82 1.88
CA ALA A 83 7.84 6.54 2.29
C ALA A 83 7.96 5.35 3.27
N GLY A 84 6.88 5.01 3.99
CA GLY A 84 6.83 3.85 4.87
C GLY A 84 6.94 2.51 4.16
N TRP A 85 6.81 2.47 2.84
CA TRP A 85 6.95 1.27 2.02
C TRP A 85 8.35 1.01 1.46
N LYS A 86 9.33 1.80 1.93
CA LYS A 86 10.72 1.72 1.46
C LYS A 86 11.25 0.28 1.38
N ASN A 87 11.10 -0.50 2.44
CA ASN A 87 11.66 -1.85 2.50
C ASN A 87 11.02 -2.80 1.46
N SER A 88 9.70 -2.72 1.28
CA SER A 88 8.99 -3.52 0.27
C SER A 88 9.40 -3.09 -1.14
N ILE A 89 9.39 -1.79 -1.42
CA ILE A 89 9.76 -1.23 -2.75
C ILE A 89 11.20 -1.59 -3.11
N GLU A 90 12.17 -1.42 -2.20
CA GLU A 90 13.56 -1.78 -2.44
C GLU A 90 13.76 -3.29 -2.63
N SER A 91 13.02 -4.11 -1.87
CA SER A 91 13.06 -5.56 -2.02
C SER A 91 12.47 -6.00 -3.38
N PHE A 92 11.33 -5.45 -3.77
CA PHE A 92 10.69 -5.77 -5.05
C PHE A 92 11.54 -5.31 -6.23
N ALA A 93 12.19 -4.15 -6.12
CA ALA A 93 13.14 -3.67 -7.14
C ALA A 93 14.32 -4.62 -7.34
N LYS A 94 14.87 -5.20 -6.26
CA LYS A 94 15.91 -6.23 -6.34
C LYS A 94 15.43 -7.51 -7.04
N GLN A 95 14.13 -7.75 -7.06
CA GLN A 95 13.47 -8.87 -7.74
C GLN A 95 12.95 -8.51 -9.15
N GLY A 96 13.36 -7.35 -9.68
CA GLY A 96 13.13 -6.94 -11.06
C GLY A 96 11.93 -6.03 -11.30
N TYR A 97 11.20 -5.61 -10.25
CA TYR A 97 10.16 -4.58 -10.40
C TYR A 97 10.77 -3.21 -10.69
N LYS A 98 10.16 -2.49 -11.61
CA LYS A 98 10.55 -1.12 -11.97
C LYS A 98 9.68 -0.10 -11.21
N PRO A 99 10.10 1.17 -11.11
CA PRO A 99 9.24 2.23 -10.59
C PRO A 99 7.90 2.37 -11.33
N SER A 100 7.84 2.02 -12.60
CA SER A 100 6.61 1.96 -13.41
C SER A 100 5.68 0.79 -13.09
N GLU A 101 6.09 -0.08 -12.18
CA GLU A 101 5.37 -1.28 -11.75
C GLU A 101 5.08 -1.28 -10.23
N MET A 102 5.45 -0.20 -9.52
CA MET A 102 5.26 -0.04 -8.07
C MET A 102 4.72 1.35 -7.76
N TYR A 103 3.62 1.43 -7.05
CA TYR A 103 2.94 2.70 -6.77
C TYR A 103 2.59 2.84 -5.31
N ALA A 104 2.91 3.96 -4.71
CA ALA A 104 2.53 4.29 -3.34
C ALA A 104 2.05 5.74 -3.25
N MET A 105 0.86 5.92 -2.71
CA MET A 105 0.29 7.23 -2.41
C MET A 105 0.34 7.52 -0.92
N THR A 106 0.20 8.79 -0.54
CA THR A 106 -0.04 9.19 0.83
C THR A 106 -1.47 9.68 0.98
N TRP A 107 -2.28 8.98 1.77
CA TRP A 107 -3.63 9.40 2.15
C TRP A 107 -3.63 10.02 3.56
N GLY A 108 -4.66 10.78 3.90
CA GLY A 108 -4.73 11.43 5.21
C GLY A 108 -3.60 12.46 5.43
N PRO A 109 -3.41 12.95 6.64
CA PRO A 109 -2.46 14.03 6.92
C PRO A 109 -1.01 13.58 7.07
N ALA A 110 -0.70 12.27 7.09
CA ALA A 110 0.64 11.71 7.34
C ALA A 110 1.32 12.31 8.60
N ASN A 111 0.55 12.50 9.65
CA ASN A 111 0.98 13.16 10.88
C ASN A 111 0.51 12.37 12.11
N PRO A 112 1.43 11.80 12.92
CA PRO A 112 1.09 11.04 14.12
C PRO A 112 0.25 11.80 15.14
N MET A 113 0.41 13.12 15.24
CA MET A 113 -0.40 13.95 16.14
C MET A 113 -1.88 14.03 15.74
N LYS A 114 -2.21 13.65 14.51
CA LYS A 114 -3.58 13.60 13.97
C LYS A 114 -4.11 12.17 13.84
N ALA A 115 -3.41 11.19 14.37
CA ALA A 115 -3.79 9.78 14.27
C ALA A 115 -5.21 9.52 14.80
N SER A 116 -5.54 10.09 15.94
CA SER A 116 -6.86 9.94 16.58
C SER A 116 -8.02 10.57 15.80
N GLN A 117 -7.73 11.43 14.83
CA GLN A 117 -8.72 12.15 14.01
C GLN A 117 -9.03 11.41 12.70
N GLN A 118 -8.29 10.35 12.36
CA GLN A 118 -8.49 9.62 11.12
C GLN A 118 -9.61 8.60 11.27
N HIS A 119 -10.44 8.49 10.25
CA HIS A 119 -11.48 7.48 10.10
C HIS A 119 -11.64 7.13 8.62
N HIS A 120 -12.50 6.18 8.30
CA HIS A 120 -12.80 5.81 6.91
C HIS A 120 -13.76 6.85 6.30
N SER A 121 -13.24 8.06 6.05
CA SER A 121 -14.00 9.15 5.44
C SER A 121 -14.26 8.89 3.96
N GLU A 122 -15.37 9.43 3.45
CA GLU A 122 -15.69 9.46 2.00
C GLU A 122 -14.46 9.88 1.18
N LYS A 123 -13.83 10.99 1.56
CA LYS A 123 -12.66 11.52 0.88
C LYS A 123 -11.49 10.52 0.79
N ASN A 124 -11.13 9.89 1.90
CA ASN A 124 -10.00 8.94 1.91
C ASN A 124 -10.33 7.69 1.09
N LEU A 125 -11.58 7.22 1.14
CA LEU A 125 -12.05 6.08 0.36
C LEU A 125 -12.06 6.37 -1.14
N GLU A 126 -12.57 7.54 -1.55
CA GLU A 126 -12.56 7.99 -2.95
C GLU A 126 -11.11 8.16 -3.47
N GLU A 127 -10.22 8.74 -2.68
CA GLU A 127 -8.81 8.92 -3.06
C GLU A 127 -8.14 7.57 -3.31
N VAL A 128 -8.28 6.60 -2.40
CA VAL A 128 -7.70 5.26 -2.56
C VAL A 128 -8.28 4.54 -3.77
N ARG A 129 -9.60 4.61 -3.94
CA ARG A 129 -10.29 4.01 -5.09
C ARG A 129 -9.83 4.62 -6.42
N ALA A 130 -9.80 5.93 -6.50
CA ALA A 130 -9.35 6.64 -7.69
C ALA A 130 -7.88 6.34 -8.01
N PHE A 131 -7.04 6.16 -6.99
CA PHE A 131 -5.64 5.79 -7.18
C PHE A 131 -5.49 4.39 -7.78
N ILE A 132 -6.25 3.41 -7.30
CA ILE A 132 -6.27 2.05 -7.87
C ILE A 132 -6.68 2.10 -9.36
N GLN A 133 -7.74 2.84 -9.69
CA GLN A 133 -8.19 3.01 -11.07
C GLN A 133 -7.15 3.73 -11.93
N ALA A 134 -6.56 4.82 -11.43
CA ALA A 134 -5.55 5.59 -12.14
C ALA A 134 -4.31 4.75 -12.48
N VAL A 135 -3.79 3.96 -11.53
CA VAL A 135 -2.64 3.09 -11.79
C VAL A 135 -2.96 2.04 -12.85
N LYS A 136 -4.12 1.39 -12.75
CA LYS A 136 -4.56 0.41 -13.74
C LYS A 136 -4.65 1.03 -15.15
N GLU A 137 -5.31 2.17 -15.28
CA GLU A 137 -5.49 2.86 -16.56
C GLU A 137 -4.16 3.39 -17.13
N TYR A 138 -3.32 4.00 -16.31
CA TYR A 138 -2.02 4.53 -16.72
C TYR A 138 -1.06 3.44 -17.20
N THR A 139 -1.04 2.32 -16.53
CA THR A 139 -0.16 1.20 -16.90
C THR A 139 -0.70 0.40 -18.07
N GLY A 140 -2.01 0.46 -18.31
CA GLY A 140 -2.71 -0.39 -19.29
C GLY A 140 -2.81 -1.84 -18.84
N ALA A 141 -2.56 -2.13 -17.57
CA ALA A 141 -2.64 -3.46 -17.01
C ALA A 141 -4.10 -3.95 -16.95
N GLU A 142 -4.30 -5.25 -17.14
CA GLU A 142 -5.63 -5.86 -16.98
C GLU A 142 -6.07 -5.85 -15.53
N LYS A 143 -5.14 -6.14 -14.62
CA LYS A 143 -5.32 -6.12 -13.17
C LYS A 143 -4.13 -5.46 -12.47
N VAL A 144 -4.27 -5.22 -11.19
CA VAL A 144 -3.21 -4.72 -10.29
C VAL A 144 -3.19 -5.53 -9.00
N ASP A 145 -2.05 -5.56 -8.32
CA ASP A 145 -1.95 -6.06 -6.96
C ASP A 145 -2.11 -4.91 -5.95
N VAL A 146 -2.72 -5.19 -4.81
CA VAL A 146 -2.91 -4.20 -3.73
C VAL A 146 -2.40 -4.75 -2.41
N ILE A 147 -1.47 -4.04 -1.79
CA ILE A 147 -0.93 -4.37 -0.47
C ILE A 147 -1.28 -3.24 0.50
N GLY A 148 -2.08 -3.55 1.51
CA GLY A 148 -2.46 -2.61 2.56
C GLY A 148 -1.77 -2.92 3.90
N HIS A 149 -1.54 -1.88 4.72
CA HIS A 149 -1.04 -2.03 6.08
C HIS A 149 -1.97 -1.34 7.09
N SER A 150 -2.25 -2.01 8.22
CA SER A 150 -3.02 -1.45 9.32
C SER A 150 -4.40 -0.92 8.86
N MET A 151 -4.75 0.33 9.15
CA MET A 151 -5.97 0.99 8.67
C MET A 151 -6.04 1.09 7.14
N GLY A 152 -4.90 1.09 6.43
CA GLY A 152 -4.85 1.03 4.97
C GLY A 152 -5.45 -0.25 4.39
N VAL A 153 -5.45 -1.35 5.16
CA VAL A 153 -6.13 -2.60 4.76
C VAL A 153 -7.64 -2.37 4.64
N THR A 154 -8.26 -1.83 5.69
CA THR A 154 -9.72 -1.61 5.72
C THR A 154 -10.17 -0.52 4.76
N LEU A 155 -9.34 0.54 4.54
CA LEU A 155 -9.57 1.54 3.51
C LEU A 155 -9.54 0.91 2.10
N ALA A 156 -8.51 0.15 1.79
CA ALA A 156 -8.35 -0.47 0.47
C ALA A 156 -9.46 -1.49 0.20
N ARG A 157 -9.84 -2.30 1.19
CA ARG A 157 -10.95 -3.25 1.09
C ARG A 157 -12.23 -2.54 0.67
N LYS A 158 -12.66 -1.49 1.38
CA LYS A 158 -13.87 -0.74 1.03
C LYS A 158 -13.74 -0.04 -0.32
N ALA A 159 -12.58 0.54 -0.63
CA ALA A 159 -12.33 1.18 -1.91
C ALA A 159 -12.49 0.20 -3.10
N ILE A 160 -12.09 -1.06 -2.93
CA ILE A 160 -12.25 -2.13 -3.92
C ILE A 160 -13.69 -2.63 -3.97
N GLN A 161 -14.30 -2.93 -2.82
CA GLN A 161 -15.68 -3.43 -2.73
C GLN A 161 -16.70 -2.43 -3.28
N GLY A 162 -16.43 -1.11 -3.14
CA GLY A 162 -17.36 -0.09 -3.62
C GLY A 162 -18.62 0.02 -2.78
N GLY A 163 -19.72 0.45 -3.44
CA GLY A 163 -21.05 0.56 -2.84
C GLY A 163 -21.20 1.69 -1.83
N ASP A 164 -22.33 1.67 -1.16
CA ASP A 164 -22.75 2.74 -0.25
C ASP A 164 -21.93 2.85 1.04
N GLY A 165 -21.93 4.04 1.61
CA GLY A 165 -21.38 4.33 2.91
C GLY A 165 -21.95 5.59 3.53
N PHE A 166 -21.61 5.83 4.80
CA PHE A 166 -21.99 7.05 5.52
C PHE A 166 -20.81 7.65 6.26
N ASP A 167 -20.55 8.92 6.03
CA ASP A 167 -19.54 9.67 6.76
C ASP A 167 -20.20 10.47 7.88
N PRO A 168 -19.97 10.10 9.15
CA PRO A 168 -20.64 10.72 10.30
C PRO A 168 -20.18 12.16 10.58
N TYR A 169 -19.02 12.57 10.06
CA TYR A 169 -18.46 13.91 10.30
C TYR A 169 -18.93 14.92 9.26
N THR A 170 -19.17 14.50 8.02
CA THR A 170 -19.84 15.30 7.01
C THR A 170 -21.35 15.13 7.03
N ARG A 171 -21.85 14.10 7.70
CA ARG A 171 -23.28 13.67 7.75
C ARG A 171 -23.85 13.39 6.35
N LYS A 172 -23.02 12.80 5.48
CA LYS A 172 -23.40 12.47 4.11
C LYS A 172 -23.34 10.97 3.86
N ASN A 173 -24.35 10.50 3.12
CA ASN A 173 -24.23 9.23 2.44
C ASN A 173 -23.39 9.42 1.18
N PHE A 174 -22.61 8.42 0.82
CA PHE A 174 -21.83 8.37 -0.39
C PHE A 174 -21.97 7.00 -1.05
N ASP A 175 -21.71 6.94 -2.34
CA ASP A 175 -21.63 5.70 -3.12
C ASP A 175 -20.30 5.68 -3.89
N LEU A 176 -19.46 4.71 -3.60
CA LEU A 176 -18.19 4.49 -4.28
C LEU A 176 -18.35 3.82 -5.64
N GLY A 177 -19.56 3.42 -5.99
CA GLY A 177 -19.86 2.77 -7.26
C GLY A 177 -19.58 1.26 -7.24
N LYS A 178 -19.53 0.65 -8.43
CA LYS A 178 -19.41 -0.80 -8.62
C LYS A 178 -18.09 -1.35 -8.05
N PRO A 179 -18.04 -2.62 -7.60
CA PRO A 179 -16.81 -3.25 -7.15
C PRO A 179 -15.67 -3.18 -8.19
N LEU A 180 -14.44 -3.03 -7.69
CA LEU A 180 -13.20 -3.14 -8.48
C LEU A 180 -12.57 -4.54 -8.35
N THR A 181 -13.21 -5.49 -7.72
CA THR A 181 -12.72 -6.85 -7.45
C THR A 181 -12.08 -7.49 -8.68
N ASN A 182 -12.74 -7.39 -9.85
CA ASN A 182 -12.23 -7.93 -11.11
C ASN A 182 -11.00 -7.18 -11.67
N ASN A 183 -10.66 -6.02 -11.10
CA ASN A 183 -9.49 -5.23 -11.46
C ASN A 183 -8.27 -5.50 -10.56
N VAL A 184 -8.45 -6.30 -9.51
CA VAL A 184 -7.40 -6.68 -8.57
C VAL A 184 -7.09 -8.15 -8.74
N ASP A 185 -5.81 -8.49 -8.97
CA ASP A 185 -5.38 -9.87 -8.98
C ASP A 185 -5.18 -10.38 -7.56
N THR A 186 -4.25 -9.79 -6.85
CA THR A 186 -3.98 -10.19 -5.47
C THR A 186 -4.13 -9.03 -4.48
N PHE A 187 -4.84 -9.28 -3.40
CA PHE A 187 -4.94 -8.39 -2.25
C PHE A 187 -4.18 -8.98 -1.06
N VAL A 188 -3.28 -8.20 -0.44
CA VAL A 188 -2.56 -8.60 0.77
C VAL A 188 -2.82 -7.59 1.89
N GLY A 189 -3.45 -8.04 2.97
CA GLY A 189 -3.68 -7.24 4.17
C GLY A 189 -2.64 -7.52 5.25
N ILE A 190 -1.81 -6.53 5.60
CA ILE A 190 -0.77 -6.64 6.63
C ILE A 190 -1.23 -5.95 7.91
N ALA A 191 -1.27 -6.66 9.03
CA ALA A 191 -1.67 -6.14 10.34
C ALA A 191 -3.02 -5.39 10.31
N GLY A 192 -3.98 -5.87 9.52
CA GLY A 192 -5.27 -5.23 9.33
C GLY A 192 -6.15 -5.31 10.57
N ALA A 193 -6.84 -4.21 10.90
CA ALA A 193 -7.84 -4.18 11.96
C ALA A 193 -9.25 -4.51 11.41
N ASN A 194 -9.37 -5.62 10.66
CA ASN A 194 -10.57 -5.97 9.91
C ASN A 194 -11.82 -6.16 10.77
N ARG A 195 -11.66 -6.55 12.03
CA ARG A 195 -12.76 -6.65 13.01
C ARG A 195 -12.61 -5.68 14.17
N GLY A 196 -11.82 -4.61 13.97
CA GLY A 196 -11.63 -3.53 14.92
C GLY A 196 -10.48 -3.77 15.90
N LEU A 197 -10.26 -2.77 16.73
CA LEU A 197 -9.23 -2.75 17.77
C LEU A 197 -9.87 -2.97 19.14
N ALA A 198 -9.30 -3.82 19.97
CA ALA A 198 -9.76 -4.01 21.35
C ALA A 198 -9.66 -2.71 22.17
N SER A 199 -8.64 -1.88 21.95
CA SER A 199 -8.49 -0.57 22.58
C SER A 199 -9.64 0.39 22.26
N ALA A 200 -10.31 0.24 21.11
CA ALA A 200 -11.46 1.05 20.73
C ALA A 200 -12.68 0.85 21.64
N LEU A 201 -12.77 -0.25 22.36
CA LEU A 201 -13.83 -0.49 23.34
C LEU A 201 -13.83 0.56 24.47
N PHE A 202 -12.68 1.14 24.77
CA PHE A 202 -12.54 2.15 25.83
C PHE A 202 -12.76 3.58 25.34
N THR A 203 -12.51 3.86 24.07
CA THR A 203 -12.58 5.21 23.48
C THR A 203 -13.86 5.45 22.70
N GLY A 204 -14.35 4.44 21.97
CA GLY A 204 -15.61 4.49 21.23
C GLY A 204 -15.75 5.77 20.39
N ASP A 205 -16.90 6.39 20.46
CA ASP A 205 -17.26 7.60 19.69
C ASP A 205 -16.58 8.90 20.18
N LEU A 206 -15.80 8.83 21.25
CA LEU A 206 -15.01 9.98 21.73
C LEU A 206 -13.86 10.34 20.79
N VAL A 207 -13.41 9.37 19.99
CA VAL A 207 -12.27 9.52 19.07
C VAL A 207 -12.68 9.09 17.67
N PRO A 208 -12.50 9.94 16.64
CA PRO A 208 -12.85 9.60 15.26
C PRO A 208 -12.32 8.25 14.79
N THR A 209 -11.08 7.91 15.10
CA THR A 209 -10.46 6.65 14.67
C THR A 209 -11.15 5.40 15.26
N THR A 210 -11.81 5.54 16.41
CA THR A 210 -12.46 4.42 17.11
C THR A 210 -13.99 4.51 17.15
N ASN A 211 -14.59 5.44 16.39
CA ASN A 211 -16.04 5.59 16.39
C ASN A 211 -16.76 4.33 15.86
N ARG A 212 -18.04 4.17 16.23
CA ARG A 212 -18.87 3.01 15.89
C ARG A 212 -19.49 3.05 14.50
N THR A 213 -19.27 4.12 13.74
CA THR A 213 -19.81 4.25 12.37
C THR A 213 -18.72 3.99 11.33
N SER A 214 -17.67 4.80 11.29
CA SER A 214 -16.62 4.78 10.28
C SER A 214 -15.21 4.56 10.85
N GLY A 215 -15.13 4.20 12.14
CA GLY A 215 -13.88 3.95 12.85
C GLY A 215 -13.54 2.48 12.98
N LEU A 216 -12.55 2.21 13.83
CA LEU A 216 -12.02 0.87 14.11
C LEU A 216 -12.62 0.27 15.39
N HIS A 217 -13.83 0.70 15.81
CA HIS A 217 -14.55 0.03 16.88
C HIS A 217 -15.01 -1.36 16.44
N PRO A 218 -14.91 -2.42 17.26
CA PRO A 218 -15.35 -3.78 16.87
C PRO A 218 -16.82 -3.87 16.44
N SER A 219 -17.68 -2.95 16.90
CA SER A 219 -19.08 -2.86 16.46
C SER A 219 -19.32 -1.85 15.33
N SER A 220 -18.26 -1.30 14.71
CA SER A 220 -18.38 -0.32 13.63
C SER A 220 -19.25 -0.85 12.49
N THR A 221 -20.18 -0.01 12.02
CA THR A 221 -21.01 -0.34 10.86
C THR A 221 -20.18 -0.48 9.60
N PHE A 222 -19.15 0.35 9.45
CA PHE A 222 -18.17 0.24 8.37
C PHE A 222 -17.46 -1.12 8.35
N LEU A 223 -16.95 -1.58 9.49
CA LEU A 223 -16.26 -2.88 9.57
C LEU A 223 -17.21 -4.06 9.35
N LYS A 224 -18.46 -3.95 9.79
CA LYS A 224 -19.49 -4.96 9.50
C LYS A 224 -19.78 -5.03 8.02
N ASP A 225 -19.86 -3.90 7.35
CA ASP A 225 -20.13 -3.80 5.93
C ASP A 225 -19.01 -4.47 5.11
N ILE A 226 -17.74 -4.09 5.31
CA ILE A 226 -16.62 -4.70 4.59
C ILE A 226 -16.41 -6.20 4.88
N ASN A 227 -16.98 -6.72 5.93
CA ASN A 227 -16.94 -8.15 6.29
C ASN A 227 -18.22 -8.91 5.92
N ALA A 228 -19.22 -8.25 5.34
CA ALA A 228 -20.48 -8.89 4.94
C ALA A 228 -20.32 -9.78 3.71
N VAL A 229 -19.34 -9.47 2.85
CA VAL A 229 -19.01 -10.25 1.66
C VAL A 229 -17.67 -10.95 1.88
N ASN A 230 -17.58 -12.20 1.47
CA ASN A 230 -16.34 -12.97 1.54
C ASN A 230 -15.58 -12.87 0.22
N HIS A 231 -14.26 -12.73 0.29
CA HIS A 231 -13.36 -12.82 -0.84
C HIS A 231 -13.71 -11.82 -1.98
N ASP A 232 -13.90 -10.55 -1.62
CA ASP A 232 -14.33 -9.50 -2.57
C ASP A 232 -13.25 -8.44 -2.84
N GLU A 233 -12.01 -8.71 -2.43
CA GLU A 233 -10.89 -7.79 -2.58
C GLU A 233 -10.05 -8.03 -3.86
N GLY A 234 -10.16 -9.19 -4.48
CA GLY A 234 -9.40 -9.57 -5.67
C GLY A 234 -9.60 -11.04 -6.04
N ALA A 235 -8.87 -11.51 -7.05
CA ALA A 235 -8.90 -12.94 -7.43
C ALA A 235 -8.21 -13.82 -6.37
N HIS A 236 -7.22 -13.25 -5.66
CA HIS A 236 -6.51 -13.89 -4.55
C HIS A 236 -6.46 -12.94 -3.34
N VAL A 237 -6.72 -13.46 -2.14
CA VAL A 237 -6.82 -12.65 -0.92
C VAL A 237 -5.99 -13.27 0.20
N TYR A 238 -5.04 -12.52 0.74
CA TYR A 238 -4.15 -12.99 1.80
C TYR A 238 -4.07 -12.01 2.97
N SER A 239 -3.68 -12.52 4.14
CA SER A 239 -3.33 -11.69 5.27
C SER A 239 -1.97 -12.07 5.89
N ILE A 240 -1.27 -11.08 6.43
CA ILE A 240 -0.04 -11.22 7.21
C ILE A 240 -0.29 -10.58 8.57
N TRP A 241 -0.13 -11.32 9.65
CA TRP A 241 -0.37 -10.81 10.99
C TRP A 241 0.52 -11.50 12.05
N SER A 242 0.51 -10.98 13.27
CA SER A 242 1.38 -11.47 14.34
C SER A 242 0.67 -11.50 15.69
N ASN A 243 0.97 -12.54 16.48
CA ASN A 243 0.51 -12.63 17.86
C ASN A 243 1.18 -11.61 18.80
N VAL A 244 2.26 -10.96 18.36
CA VAL A 244 2.98 -9.92 19.12
C VAL A 244 2.74 -8.51 18.56
N ASP A 245 1.70 -8.32 17.75
CA ASP A 245 1.27 -7.00 17.26
C ASP A 245 0.73 -6.16 18.44
N GLU A 246 1.46 -5.12 18.81
CA GLU A 246 1.17 -4.27 19.96
C GLU A 246 0.03 -3.28 19.71
N LEU A 247 -0.27 -2.94 18.46
CA LEU A 247 -1.35 -1.99 18.11
C LEU A 247 -2.69 -2.69 17.87
N VAL A 248 -2.69 -3.79 17.16
CA VAL A 248 -3.90 -4.60 16.96
C VAL A 248 -4.30 -5.30 18.26
N GLY A 249 -3.31 -5.68 19.05
CA GLY A 249 -3.45 -6.29 20.36
C GLY A 249 -2.70 -7.62 20.46
N VAL A 250 -1.77 -7.69 21.39
CA VAL A 250 -1.00 -8.91 21.66
C VAL A 250 -1.95 -10.07 21.97
N GLY A 251 -1.82 -11.16 21.21
CA GLY A 251 -2.69 -12.34 21.33
C GLY A 251 -4.12 -12.16 20.74
N LEU A 252 -4.47 -10.98 20.24
CA LEU A 252 -5.81 -10.70 19.71
C LEU A 252 -5.86 -10.61 18.17
N ALA A 253 -4.70 -10.46 17.51
CA ALA A 253 -4.61 -10.26 16.06
C ALA A 253 -5.28 -11.39 15.25
N GLY A 254 -5.21 -12.63 15.70
CA GLY A 254 -5.91 -13.76 15.06
C GLY A 254 -7.44 -13.64 15.02
N GLY A 255 -8.02 -12.87 15.93
CA GLY A 255 -9.46 -12.57 15.95
C GLY A 255 -9.85 -11.38 15.07
N THR A 256 -8.91 -10.52 14.67
CA THR A 256 -9.22 -9.29 13.96
C THR A 256 -8.54 -9.13 12.59
N SER A 257 -7.32 -9.62 12.39
CA SER A 257 -6.55 -9.38 11.17
C SER A 257 -6.90 -10.28 9.97
N PRO A 258 -7.38 -11.52 10.12
CA PRO A 258 -7.80 -12.32 8.98
C PRO A 258 -8.94 -11.66 8.20
N ILE A 259 -8.89 -11.78 6.87
CA ILE A 259 -9.92 -11.27 5.95
C ILE A 259 -10.94 -12.38 5.69
N PRO A 260 -12.26 -12.11 5.73
CA PRO A 260 -13.26 -13.13 5.46
C PRO A 260 -13.08 -13.78 4.08
N GLY A 261 -13.04 -15.11 4.04
CA GLY A 261 -12.90 -15.86 2.80
C GLY A 261 -11.50 -15.85 2.17
N GLN A 262 -10.48 -15.33 2.84
CA GLN A 262 -9.11 -15.28 2.32
C GLN A 262 -8.57 -16.66 1.92
N ASP A 263 -7.70 -16.70 0.91
CA ASP A 263 -7.07 -17.93 0.40
C ASP A 263 -5.96 -18.46 1.33
N GLY A 264 -5.35 -17.56 2.12
CA GLY A 264 -4.31 -17.96 3.05
C GLY A 264 -3.84 -16.82 3.96
N GLN A 265 -2.98 -17.19 4.91
CA GLN A 265 -2.41 -16.24 5.84
C GLN A 265 -1.00 -16.65 6.30
N LYS A 266 -0.14 -15.66 6.54
CA LYS A 266 1.14 -15.85 7.23
C LYS A 266 1.05 -15.28 8.64
N VAL A 267 1.37 -16.13 9.61
CA VAL A 267 1.30 -15.78 11.03
C VAL A 267 2.71 -15.75 11.63
N TYR A 268 3.03 -14.66 12.30
CA TYR A 268 4.25 -14.51 13.08
C TYR A 268 3.93 -14.53 14.58
N GLY A 269 4.84 -15.05 15.38
CA GLY A 269 4.61 -15.22 16.83
C GLY A 269 5.66 -14.58 17.73
N THR A 270 6.69 -13.96 17.15
CA THR A 270 7.85 -13.47 17.88
C THR A 270 8.29 -12.09 17.43
N PHE A 271 8.93 -11.33 18.31
CA PHE A 271 9.67 -10.14 17.94
C PHE A 271 10.78 -10.49 16.91
N PRO A 272 11.05 -9.65 15.87
CA PRO A 272 10.62 -8.27 15.71
C PRO A 272 9.35 -8.05 14.87
N PHE A 273 8.52 -9.04 14.68
CA PHE A 273 7.30 -8.96 13.87
C PHE A 273 6.11 -8.36 14.64
N GLY A 274 6.31 -7.24 15.35
CA GLY A 274 5.25 -6.37 15.83
C GLY A 274 4.60 -5.58 14.69
N HIS A 275 3.71 -4.64 15.00
CA HIS A 275 2.88 -3.93 14.02
C HIS A 275 3.67 -3.35 12.83
N MET A 276 4.73 -2.60 13.08
CA MET A 276 5.59 -2.03 12.03
C MET A 276 6.57 -3.06 11.46
N GLY A 277 7.00 -4.03 12.27
CA GLY A 277 7.86 -5.12 11.83
C GLY A 277 7.22 -5.98 10.76
N LEU A 278 5.92 -6.25 10.87
CA LEU A 278 5.16 -6.98 9.85
C LEU A 278 5.26 -6.30 8.47
N LYS A 279 5.08 -4.99 8.38
CA LYS A 279 5.22 -4.27 7.11
C LYS A 279 6.67 -4.27 6.61
N ASN A 280 7.62 -4.01 7.50
CA ASN A 280 8.99 -3.68 7.12
C ASN A 280 9.89 -4.91 6.86
N LEU A 281 9.53 -6.08 7.39
CA LEU A 281 10.38 -7.27 7.38
C LEU A 281 9.79 -8.46 6.62
N THR A 282 8.61 -8.31 6.01
CA THR A 282 7.92 -9.42 5.33
C THR A 282 7.85 -9.26 3.80
N ALA A 283 8.74 -8.45 3.22
CA ALA A 283 8.71 -8.16 1.78
C ALA A 283 8.77 -9.42 0.90
N GLU A 284 9.53 -10.45 1.30
CA GLU A 284 9.59 -11.72 0.58
C GLU A 284 8.26 -12.49 0.64
N THR A 285 7.60 -12.50 1.80
CA THR A 285 6.25 -13.08 1.95
C THR A 285 5.22 -12.32 1.11
N GLN A 286 5.27 -10.97 1.14
CA GLN A 286 4.42 -10.13 0.30
C GLN A 286 4.59 -10.48 -1.18
N LEU A 287 5.84 -10.59 -1.63
CA LEU A 287 6.17 -10.91 -3.02
C LEU A 287 5.72 -12.31 -3.44
N ALA A 288 5.88 -13.30 -2.56
CA ALA A 288 5.41 -14.67 -2.83
C ALA A 288 3.88 -14.72 -2.98
N MET A 289 3.15 -13.95 -2.17
CA MET A 289 1.70 -13.87 -2.27
C MET A 289 1.24 -13.25 -3.60
N ILE A 290 1.85 -12.15 -4.06
CA ILE A 290 1.43 -11.47 -5.29
C ILE A 290 1.94 -12.13 -6.58
N ARG A 291 3.09 -12.81 -6.56
CA ARG A 291 3.67 -13.42 -7.77
C ARG A 291 3.37 -14.90 -7.93
N GLU A 292 3.26 -15.59 -6.84
CA GLU A 292 3.20 -17.05 -6.82
C GLU A 292 1.87 -17.55 -6.25
N HIS A 293 1.05 -16.65 -5.70
CA HIS A 293 -0.20 -16.95 -4.99
C HIS A 293 0.04 -17.99 -3.87
N GLN A 294 1.14 -17.83 -3.14
CA GLN A 294 1.56 -18.76 -2.09
C GLN A 294 1.91 -18.05 -0.79
N VAL A 295 1.64 -18.72 0.31
CA VAL A 295 2.06 -18.34 1.65
C VAL A 295 3.39 -19.02 1.96
N ARG A 296 4.46 -18.22 2.09
CA ARG A 296 5.80 -18.70 2.46
C ARG A 296 6.31 -18.08 3.75
#